data_5123a222b33ad6f3c1b731d8493e28f3
#
_entry.id   5123a222b33ad6f3c1b731d8493e28f3
#
_cell.length_a   1.000
_cell.length_b   1.000
_cell.length_c   1.000
_cell.angle_alpha   90.00
_cell.angle_beta   90.00
_cell.angle_gamma   90.00
#
_symmetry.space_group_name_H-M   'P 1'
#
loop_
_entity.id
_entity.type
_entity.pdbx_description
1 polymer ?
#
loop_
_entity_poly.entity_id
_entity_poly.type
_entity_poly.pdbx_seq_one_letter_code
_entity_poly.pdbx_strand_id
1 'polypeptide(L)'
;QGILEYNWENLDGTNPKNEKRYIVPMFVPGVGEFAAMHETNMNEHPELGRFFERMTFLPLERVTKIVPPGGAGVGMHVIPVEQAISMEETSISVEHISHWLEKYEGKYAASPCSCRKSNCSYDEGCADDFNDWCIAVGDMADYVVETKKGGRYISKEEALEIFKKAEDNGFVHQITNIDGEQKIFAICNCNVNVCYALRTSQLFNTPNMSRSSYVARVEKENCVACGRCVEYCPAGAVKLGQKLCKADGSEVKYPKSSMPSLEKWGPEKWDIDYRDNNRINCYETGTAPCKTACPAHIAVQGYLRLAAQGKYKEALELIKRENPFPAVCGRICNRRCEDACTRGTIDQAVAIDE
;
A
#
# COMPACT_ATOMS: atom_id res chain seq x y z
N GLN A 1 -28.95 2.22 2.50
CA GLN A 1 -28.36 1.91 1.19
C GLN A 1 -27.10 2.75 0.87
N GLY A 2 -26.76 3.78 1.64
CA GLY A 2 -25.54 4.58 1.44
C GLY A 2 -25.70 5.83 0.57
N ILE A 3 -26.94 6.19 0.23
CA ILE A 3 -27.23 7.40 -0.58
C ILE A 3 -27.18 8.66 0.28
N LEU A 4 -27.49 8.55 1.56
CA LEU A 4 -27.42 9.65 2.52
C LEU A 4 -26.44 9.29 3.63
N GLU A 5 -25.65 10.26 4.02
CA GLU A 5 -24.83 10.27 5.20
C GLU A 5 -25.50 11.16 6.25
N TYR A 6 -25.23 10.92 7.53
CA TYR A 6 -25.63 11.84 8.59
C TYR A 6 -24.47 12.11 9.53
N ASN A 7 -24.53 13.25 10.18
CA ASN A 7 -23.68 13.61 11.29
C ASN A 7 -24.44 14.40 12.34
N TRP A 8 -23.84 14.55 13.49
CA TRP A 8 -24.37 15.33 14.60
C TRP A 8 -23.75 16.74 14.64
N GLU A 9 -22.66 16.95 13.95
CA GLU A 9 -21.95 18.22 13.93
C GLU A 9 -22.52 19.18 12.90
N ASN A 10 -22.40 20.44 13.21
CA ASN A 10 -22.62 21.53 12.27
C ASN A 10 -21.32 21.98 11.66
N LEU A 11 -21.31 22.28 10.37
CA LEU A 11 -20.25 23.04 9.73
C LEU A 11 -20.09 24.45 10.35
N ASP A 12 -21.12 24.97 10.97
CA ASP A 12 -21.22 26.31 11.57
C ASP A 12 -21.32 26.31 13.11
N GLY A 13 -21.25 25.15 13.77
CA GLY A 13 -21.32 25.02 15.22
C GLY A 13 -22.70 25.32 15.84
N THR A 14 -23.76 25.37 15.04
CA THR A 14 -25.09 25.82 15.48
C THR A 14 -26.13 24.71 15.64
N ASN A 15 -25.78 23.49 16.06
CA ASN A 15 -26.76 22.42 16.32
C ASN A 15 -27.15 22.32 17.81
N PRO A 16 -27.93 23.28 18.36
CA PRO A 16 -28.23 23.30 19.78
C PRO A 16 -29.15 22.16 20.23
N LYS A 17 -29.79 21.45 19.29
CA LYS A 17 -30.72 20.36 19.59
C LYS A 17 -30.09 18.98 19.46
N ASN A 18 -28.81 18.88 19.07
CA ASN A 18 -28.14 17.61 18.83
C ASN A 18 -28.96 16.68 17.90
N GLU A 19 -29.49 17.22 16.81
CA GLU A 19 -30.30 16.49 15.82
C GLU A 19 -29.41 15.91 14.73
N LYS A 20 -29.74 14.71 14.22
CA LYS A 20 -29.09 14.13 13.05
C LYS A 20 -29.33 15.01 11.82
N ARG A 21 -28.26 15.38 11.14
CA ARG A 21 -28.31 16.12 9.87
C ARG A 21 -27.91 15.23 8.73
N TYR A 22 -28.69 15.24 7.69
CA TYR A 22 -28.51 14.38 6.53
C TYR A 22 -27.92 15.17 5.38
N ILE A 23 -26.89 14.62 4.78
CA ILE A 23 -26.22 15.16 3.59
C ILE A 23 -26.15 14.10 2.49
N VAL A 24 -26.03 14.54 1.25
CA VAL A 24 -25.68 13.69 0.13
C VAL A 24 -24.16 13.69 0.03
N PRO A 25 -23.48 12.57 0.33
CA PRO A 25 -22.04 12.52 0.24
C PRO A 25 -21.57 12.57 -1.22
N MET A 26 -20.29 12.82 -1.41
CA MET A 26 -19.65 12.66 -2.72
C MET A 26 -19.75 11.20 -3.17
N PHE A 27 -19.48 10.95 -4.46
CA PHE A 27 -19.49 9.57 -4.96
C PHE A 27 -18.33 8.76 -4.38
N VAL A 28 -17.12 9.30 -4.39
CA VAL A 28 -15.89 8.70 -3.84
C VAL A 28 -15.02 9.79 -3.19
N PRO A 29 -14.63 9.64 -1.93
CA PRO A 29 -15.17 8.69 -0.94
C PRO A 29 -16.59 9.10 -0.48
N GLY A 30 -17.49 8.15 -0.44
CA GLY A 30 -18.88 8.41 -0.02
C GLY A 30 -19.86 7.36 -0.54
N VAL A 31 -20.78 7.75 -1.43
CA VAL A 31 -21.87 6.87 -1.90
C VAL A 31 -21.37 5.52 -2.41
N GLY A 32 -20.28 5.52 -3.17
CA GLY A 32 -19.73 4.30 -3.75
C GLY A 32 -19.22 3.33 -2.68
N GLU A 33 -18.43 3.84 -1.72
CA GLU A 33 -17.94 3.05 -0.59
C GLU A 33 -19.10 2.55 0.28
N PHE A 34 -20.03 3.42 0.65
CA PHE A 34 -21.14 3.07 1.53
C PHE A 34 -22.07 2.05 0.89
N ALA A 35 -22.28 2.11 -0.42
CA ALA A 35 -23.04 1.09 -1.15
C ALA A 35 -22.33 -0.27 -1.15
N ALA A 36 -20.99 -0.28 -1.34
CA ALA A 36 -20.21 -1.49 -1.32
C ALA A 36 -20.03 -2.08 0.09
N MET A 37 -20.02 -1.25 1.13
CA MET A 37 -19.92 -1.71 2.53
C MET A 37 -21.21 -2.32 3.05
N HIS A 38 -22.37 -1.93 2.52
CA HIS A 38 -23.65 -2.40 3.03
C HIS A 38 -23.75 -3.93 2.98
N GLU A 39 -24.27 -4.53 4.08
CA GLU A 39 -24.24 -5.97 4.31
C GLU A 39 -24.87 -6.80 3.19
N THR A 40 -25.96 -6.32 2.62
CA THR A 40 -26.74 -7.07 1.61
C THR A 40 -26.47 -6.67 0.18
N ASN A 41 -26.07 -5.40 -0.08
CA ASN A 41 -25.95 -4.89 -1.44
C ASN A 41 -25.01 -5.73 -2.32
N MET A 42 -23.83 -6.08 -1.82
CA MET A 42 -22.85 -6.83 -2.61
C MET A 42 -23.23 -8.30 -2.79
N ASN A 43 -24.06 -8.84 -1.90
CA ASN A 43 -24.57 -10.21 -2.02
C ASN A 43 -25.73 -10.30 -3.01
N GLU A 44 -26.61 -9.30 -3.01
CA GLU A 44 -27.76 -9.24 -3.91
C GLU A 44 -27.38 -8.70 -5.30
N HIS A 45 -26.38 -7.82 -5.36
CA HIS A 45 -25.95 -7.09 -6.56
C HIS A 45 -24.42 -7.08 -6.69
N PRO A 46 -23.76 -8.23 -6.95
CA PRO A 46 -22.30 -8.30 -7.05
C PRO A 46 -21.73 -7.42 -8.17
N GLU A 47 -22.53 -7.10 -9.20
CA GLU A 47 -22.17 -6.17 -10.27
C GLU A 47 -21.86 -4.74 -9.78
N LEU A 48 -22.34 -4.35 -8.60
CA LEU A 48 -22.02 -3.06 -7.98
C LEU A 48 -20.52 -2.91 -7.73
N GLY A 49 -19.80 -3.99 -7.46
CA GLY A 49 -18.34 -3.95 -7.29
C GLY A 49 -17.63 -3.44 -8.54
N ARG A 50 -17.95 -4.01 -9.72
CA ARG A 50 -17.38 -3.54 -10.99
C ARG A 50 -17.87 -2.14 -11.36
N PHE A 51 -19.12 -1.84 -11.10
CA PHE A 51 -19.66 -0.50 -11.32
C PHE A 51 -18.91 0.54 -10.47
N PHE A 52 -18.71 0.26 -9.17
CA PHE A 52 -17.94 1.13 -8.28
C PHE A 52 -16.51 1.33 -8.77
N GLU A 53 -15.85 0.28 -9.17
CA GLU A 53 -14.49 0.33 -9.71
C GLU A 53 -14.39 1.21 -10.97
N ARG A 54 -15.27 0.99 -11.94
CA ARG A 54 -15.32 1.79 -13.18
C ARG A 54 -15.58 3.26 -12.91
N MET A 55 -16.57 3.56 -12.09
CA MET A 55 -16.94 4.93 -11.75
C MET A 55 -15.87 5.64 -10.93
N THR A 56 -14.99 4.89 -10.26
CA THR A 56 -13.85 5.45 -9.55
C THR A 56 -12.69 5.73 -10.52
N PHE A 57 -12.29 4.77 -11.33
CA PHE A 57 -11.09 4.92 -12.17
C PHE A 57 -11.28 5.82 -13.39
N LEU A 58 -12.45 5.85 -14.02
CA LEU A 58 -12.69 6.73 -15.17
C LEU A 58 -12.41 8.21 -14.91
N PRO A 59 -12.91 8.82 -13.81
CA PRO A 59 -12.55 10.19 -13.48
C PRO A 59 -11.11 10.30 -12.96
N LEU A 60 -10.61 9.32 -12.21
CA LEU A 60 -9.26 9.38 -11.63
C LEU A 60 -8.17 9.39 -12.69
N GLU A 61 -8.36 8.72 -13.82
CA GLU A 61 -7.43 8.75 -14.95
C GLU A 61 -7.15 10.19 -15.41
N ARG A 62 -8.16 11.04 -15.43
CA ARG A 62 -8.02 12.45 -15.82
C ARG A 62 -7.41 13.31 -14.70
N VAL A 63 -7.88 13.12 -13.48
CA VAL A 63 -7.46 13.91 -12.31
C VAL A 63 -6.00 13.65 -11.97
N THR A 64 -5.55 12.40 -12.01
CA THR A 64 -4.18 12.04 -11.63
C THR A 64 -3.10 12.60 -12.54
N LYS A 65 -3.45 12.98 -13.78
CA LYS A 65 -2.51 13.64 -14.71
C LYS A 65 -2.09 15.04 -14.26
N ILE A 66 -2.88 15.69 -13.42
CA ILE A 66 -2.59 17.03 -12.90
C ILE A 66 -2.05 17.01 -11.46
N VAL A 67 -1.90 15.84 -10.85
CA VAL A 67 -1.36 15.70 -9.51
C VAL A 67 0.12 16.06 -9.51
N PRO A 68 0.58 16.97 -8.63
CA PRO A 68 1.99 17.33 -8.55
C PRO A 68 2.84 16.18 -8.01
N PRO A 69 4.16 16.16 -8.29
CA PRO A 69 5.07 15.23 -7.63
C PRO A 69 4.94 15.31 -6.10
N GLY A 70 4.88 14.17 -5.44
CA GLY A 70 4.66 14.07 -3.99
C GLY A 70 3.21 13.96 -3.56
N GLY A 71 2.27 13.95 -4.52
CA GLY A 71 0.85 13.75 -4.27
C GLY A 71 0.07 15.05 -3.99
N ALA A 72 -1.25 14.99 -4.10
CA ALA A 72 -2.13 16.12 -3.87
C ALA A 72 -2.54 16.28 -2.40
N GLY A 73 -2.65 15.17 -1.65
CA GLY A 73 -3.14 15.15 -0.28
C GLY A 73 -4.61 15.53 -0.11
N VAL A 74 -5.36 15.54 -1.21
CA VAL A 74 -6.79 15.82 -1.20
C VAL A 74 -7.56 14.52 -1.16
N GLY A 75 -8.46 14.39 -0.18
CA GLY A 75 -9.27 13.19 0.03
C GLY A 75 -8.60 12.12 0.87
N MET A 76 -7.32 11.82 0.62
CA MET A 76 -6.55 10.82 1.37
C MET A 76 -5.15 11.32 1.70
N HIS A 77 -4.68 11.00 2.89
CA HIS A 77 -3.35 11.34 3.38
C HIS A 77 -2.71 10.11 4.02
N VAL A 78 -1.48 9.77 3.62
CA VAL A 78 -0.75 8.63 4.17
C VAL A 78 -0.12 9.02 5.51
N ILE A 79 -0.41 8.24 6.53
CA ILE A 79 0.26 8.33 7.83
C ILE A 79 1.34 7.26 7.90
N PRO A 80 2.57 7.59 8.28
CA PRO A 80 3.61 6.59 8.51
C PRO A 80 3.29 5.72 9.73
N VAL A 81 3.93 4.57 9.80
CA VAL A 81 3.96 3.77 11.03
C VAL A 81 4.61 4.60 12.12
N GLU A 82 3.90 4.85 13.20
CA GLU A 82 4.31 5.81 14.24
C GLU A 82 5.67 5.48 14.86
N GLN A 83 5.98 4.20 15.05
CA GLN A 83 7.26 3.74 15.57
C GLN A 83 8.44 3.99 14.62
N ALA A 84 8.17 4.28 13.34
CA ALA A 84 9.20 4.59 12.35
C ALA A 84 9.53 6.09 12.27
N ILE A 85 8.79 6.93 12.99
CA ILE A 85 9.04 8.38 13.03
C ILE A 85 10.22 8.64 13.96
N SER A 86 11.22 9.35 13.46
CA SER A 86 12.38 9.73 14.27
C SER A 86 12.00 10.73 15.35
N MET A 87 12.44 10.49 16.58
CA MET A 87 12.21 11.39 17.73
C MET A 87 12.90 12.75 17.58
N GLU A 88 13.85 12.88 16.66
CA GLU A 88 14.57 14.12 16.39
C GLU A 88 13.82 15.05 15.42
N GLU A 89 12.78 14.54 14.76
CA GLU A 89 11.98 15.33 13.82
C GLU A 89 10.84 16.03 14.57
N THR A 90 10.62 17.31 14.25
CA THR A 90 9.44 18.05 14.73
C THR A 90 8.21 17.43 14.09
N SER A 91 7.59 16.47 14.78
CA SER A 91 6.45 15.77 14.23
C SER A 91 5.19 16.64 14.27
N ILE A 92 4.45 16.62 13.18
CA ILE A 92 3.13 17.24 13.11
C ILE A 92 2.14 16.23 13.71
N SER A 93 1.42 16.61 14.76
CA SER A 93 0.53 15.68 15.50
C SER A 93 -0.49 14.97 14.61
N VAL A 94 -0.99 15.63 13.57
CA VAL A 94 -1.95 15.05 12.61
C VAL A 94 -1.38 13.89 11.78
N GLU A 95 -0.08 13.69 11.77
CA GLU A 95 0.61 12.56 11.13
C GLU A 95 0.77 11.34 12.07
N HIS A 96 0.21 11.39 13.27
CA HIS A 96 0.27 10.29 14.24
C HIS A 96 -1.10 9.64 14.42
N ILE A 97 -1.15 8.31 14.37
CA ILE A 97 -2.38 7.54 14.65
C ILE A 97 -2.86 7.82 16.08
N SER A 98 -1.93 7.87 17.04
CA SER A 98 -2.22 8.15 18.44
C SER A 98 -2.99 9.46 18.63
N HIS A 99 -2.62 10.52 17.91
CA HIS A 99 -3.33 11.80 17.94
C HIS A 99 -4.83 11.65 17.58
N TRP A 100 -5.11 10.89 16.52
CA TRP A 100 -6.49 10.71 16.09
C TRP A 100 -7.28 9.79 17.01
N LEU A 101 -6.64 8.77 17.58
CA LEU A 101 -7.27 7.92 18.58
C LEU A 101 -7.59 8.69 19.88
N GLU A 102 -6.75 9.61 20.30
CA GLU A 102 -7.02 10.47 21.45
C GLU A 102 -8.15 11.46 21.16
N LYS A 103 -8.11 12.08 19.99
CA LYS A 103 -9.13 13.06 19.59
C LYS A 103 -10.54 12.47 19.52
N TYR A 104 -10.67 11.23 19.10
CA TYR A 104 -11.96 10.54 18.97
C TYR A 104 -12.17 9.47 20.05
N GLU A 105 -11.58 9.65 21.22
CA GLU A 105 -11.62 8.66 22.29
C GLU A 105 -13.05 8.17 22.58
N GLY A 106 -13.20 6.83 22.62
CA GLY A 106 -14.48 6.15 22.85
C GLY A 106 -15.45 6.13 21.67
N LYS A 107 -15.05 6.66 20.49
CA LYS A 107 -15.88 6.68 19.27
C LYS A 107 -15.15 6.03 18.09
N TYR A 108 -14.97 4.73 18.18
CA TYR A 108 -14.35 3.92 17.12
C TYR A 108 -15.26 2.79 16.67
N ALA A 109 -15.30 2.54 15.38
CA ALA A 109 -15.93 1.35 14.83
C ALA A 109 -15.04 0.72 13.75
N ALA A 110 -14.78 -0.56 13.86
CA ALA A 110 -14.21 -1.33 12.77
C ALA A 110 -15.28 -1.65 11.75
N SER A 111 -14.95 -1.56 10.47
CA SER A 111 -15.86 -1.83 9.37
C SER A 111 -15.15 -2.45 8.18
N PRO A 112 -15.90 -3.11 7.26
CA PRO A 112 -15.33 -3.68 6.06
C PRO A 112 -14.65 -2.63 5.19
N CYS A 113 -13.57 -3.02 4.56
CA CYS A 113 -12.94 -2.22 3.52
C CYS A 113 -13.75 -2.32 2.21
N SER A 114 -14.33 -1.21 1.76
CA SER A 114 -15.13 -1.15 0.53
C SER A 114 -14.36 -1.62 -0.70
N CYS A 115 -13.08 -1.24 -0.83
CA CYS A 115 -12.24 -1.66 -1.94
C CYS A 115 -12.04 -3.18 -1.96
N ARG A 116 -11.75 -3.81 -0.81
CA ARG A 116 -11.61 -5.26 -0.72
C ARG A 116 -12.92 -5.98 -0.99
N LYS A 117 -13.99 -5.53 -0.36
CA LYS A 117 -15.33 -6.13 -0.52
C LYS A 117 -15.80 -6.04 -1.97
N SER A 118 -15.57 -4.92 -2.63
CA SER A 118 -15.84 -4.73 -4.04
C SER A 118 -15.06 -5.71 -4.92
N ASN A 119 -13.77 -5.89 -4.66
CA ASN A 119 -12.94 -6.85 -5.38
C ASN A 119 -13.39 -8.30 -5.19
N CYS A 120 -13.76 -8.69 -3.97
CA CYS A 120 -14.24 -10.03 -3.69
C CYS A 120 -15.56 -10.36 -4.40
N SER A 121 -16.37 -9.35 -4.74
CA SER A 121 -17.69 -9.57 -5.34
C SER A 121 -17.67 -10.11 -6.77
N TYR A 122 -16.55 -10.06 -7.46
CA TYR A 122 -16.40 -10.54 -8.85
C TYR A 122 -15.22 -11.49 -9.05
N ASP A 123 -14.94 -12.29 -8.03
CA ASP A 123 -13.93 -13.38 -8.01
C ASP A 123 -12.47 -12.96 -8.31
N GLU A 124 -12.19 -11.68 -8.31
CA GLU A 124 -10.84 -11.15 -8.46
C GLU A 124 -10.27 -10.69 -7.11
N GLY A 125 -10.79 -11.26 -6.03
CA GLY A 125 -10.43 -10.90 -4.67
C GLY A 125 -8.93 -11.00 -4.40
N CYS A 126 -8.44 -10.15 -3.52
CA CYS A 126 -7.22 -10.43 -2.80
C CYS A 126 -7.50 -11.56 -1.80
N ALA A 127 -6.48 -12.32 -1.43
CA ALA A 127 -6.60 -13.34 -0.39
C ALA A 127 -6.92 -12.77 1.01
N ASP A 128 -6.99 -11.45 1.12
CA ASP A 128 -7.26 -10.75 2.37
C ASP A 128 -8.74 -10.79 2.72
N ASP A 129 -9.03 -11.04 3.97
CA ASP A 129 -10.33 -10.76 4.55
C ASP A 129 -10.64 -9.26 4.39
N PHE A 130 -11.89 -8.91 4.04
CA PHE A 130 -12.31 -7.52 3.89
C PHE A 130 -12.79 -6.88 5.20
N ASN A 131 -12.98 -7.66 6.26
CA ASN A 131 -13.49 -7.17 7.54
C ASN A 131 -12.44 -6.38 8.32
N ASP A 132 -12.92 -5.44 9.14
CA ASP A 132 -12.16 -4.72 10.16
C ASP A 132 -10.97 -3.86 9.67
N TRP A 133 -10.80 -3.65 8.38
CA TRP A 133 -9.67 -2.87 7.87
C TRP A 133 -9.91 -1.35 7.77
N CYS A 134 -11.14 -0.91 7.99
CA CYS A 134 -11.49 0.50 8.04
C CYS A 134 -11.93 0.86 9.46
N ILE A 135 -11.20 1.75 10.11
CA ILE A 135 -11.54 2.25 11.44
C ILE A 135 -12.25 3.60 11.28
N ALA A 136 -13.57 3.55 11.34
CA ALA A 136 -14.39 4.75 11.36
C ALA A 136 -14.30 5.43 12.73
N VAL A 137 -14.30 6.76 12.74
CA VAL A 137 -14.14 7.56 13.97
C VAL A 137 -15.23 8.63 14.07
N GLY A 138 -15.52 9.05 15.30
CA GLY A 138 -16.53 10.09 15.56
C GLY A 138 -17.92 9.68 15.08
N ASP A 139 -18.62 10.61 14.43
CA ASP A 139 -19.98 10.38 13.92
C ASP A 139 -20.05 9.30 12.83
N MET A 140 -18.94 9.09 12.12
CA MET A 140 -18.87 8.02 11.13
C MET A 140 -18.87 6.63 11.79
N ALA A 141 -18.34 6.49 13.02
CA ALA A 141 -18.44 5.23 13.77
C ALA A 141 -19.90 4.85 14.00
N ASP A 142 -20.71 5.82 14.46
CA ASP A 142 -22.15 5.61 14.64
C ASP A 142 -22.84 5.29 13.31
N TYR A 143 -22.49 6.04 12.25
CA TYR A 143 -23.09 5.84 10.93
C TYR A 143 -22.88 4.43 10.36
N VAL A 144 -21.65 3.90 10.42
CA VAL A 144 -21.36 2.57 9.84
C VAL A 144 -22.00 1.44 10.63
N VAL A 145 -22.22 1.62 11.93
CA VAL A 145 -22.89 0.64 12.79
C VAL A 145 -24.40 0.69 12.58
N GLU A 146 -25.02 1.86 12.74
CA GLU A 146 -26.47 2.02 12.68
C GLU A 146 -27.06 1.74 11.30
N THR A 147 -26.31 1.99 10.23
CA THR A 147 -26.79 1.87 8.85
C THR A 147 -26.42 0.57 8.16
N LYS A 148 -26.04 -0.45 8.93
CA LYS A 148 -25.71 -1.80 8.42
C LYS A 148 -24.60 -1.82 7.38
N LYS A 149 -23.53 -1.07 7.61
CA LYS A 149 -22.32 -1.09 6.80
C LYS A 149 -21.33 -2.19 7.21
N GLY A 150 -21.77 -3.14 8.04
CA GLY A 150 -20.91 -4.16 8.64
C GLY A 150 -19.98 -3.60 9.72
N GLY A 151 -20.29 -2.42 10.24
CA GLY A 151 -19.53 -1.79 11.32
C GLY A 151 -19.87 -2.36 12.67
N ARG A 152 -18.88 -2.42 13.57
CA ARG A 152 -19.03 -2.76 14.98
C ARG A 152 -18.19 -1.82 15.84
N TYR A 153 -18.70 -1.41 16.98
CA TYR A 153 -17.92 -0.62 17.93
C TYR A 153 -16.74 -1.42 18.47
N ILE A 154 -15.61 -0.76 18.64
CA ILE A 154 -14.37 -1.35 19.16
C ILE A 154 -13.76 -0.46 20.24
N SER A 155 -12.90 -1.06 21.06
CA SER A 155 -12.09 -0.32 22.01
C SER A 155 -10.84 0.28 21.36
N LYS A 156 -10.14 1.15 22.10
CA LYS A 156 -8.84 1.70 21.66
C LYS A 156 -7.79 0.59 21.50
N GLU A 157 -7.78 -0.36 22.44
CA GLU A 157 -6.87 -1.49 22.44
C GLU A 157 -7.07 -2.35 21.19
N GLU A 158 -8.32 -2.65 20.86
CA GLU A 158 -8.65 -3.41 19.66
C GLU A 158 -8.29 -2.65 18.37
N ALA A 159 -8.48 -1.33 18.34
CA ALA A 159 -8.02 -0.51 17.22
C ALA A 159 -6.50 -0.60 17.03
N LEU A 160 -5.73 -0.55 18.11
CA LEU A 160 -4.28 -0.70 18.07
C LEU A 160 -3.84 -2.10 17.59
N GLU A 161 -4.57 -3.16 17.97
CA GLU A 161 -4.32 -4.51 17.47
C GLU A 161 -4.57 -4.60 15.95
N ILE A 162 -5.63 -3.97 15.45
CA ILE A 162 -5.91 -3.91 14.01
C ILE A 162 -4.81 -3.16 13.26
N PHE A 163 -4.34 -2.01 13.78
CA PHE A 163 -3.23 -1.27 13.18
C PHE A 163 -1.96 -2.12 13.16
N LYS A 164 -1.63 -2.76 14.27
CA LYS A 164 -0.47 -3.65 14.32
C LYS A 164 -0.57 -4.79 13.31
N LYS A 165 -1.72 -5.43 13.21
CA LYS A 165 -1.96 -6.47 12.19
C LYS A 165 -1.80 -5.91 10.77
N ALA A 166 -2.22 -4.68 10.51
CA ALA A 166 -2.03 -4.01 9.23
C ALA A 166 -0.55 -3.77 8.91
N GLU A 167 0.21 -3.29 9.90
CA GLU A 167 1.66 -3.08 9.79
C GLU A 167 2.41 -4.37 9.50
N ASP A 168 2.06 -5.44 10.22
CA ASP A 168 2.65 -6.78 10.03
C ASP A 168 2.39 -7.34 8.61
N ASN A 169 1.31 -6.90 7.96
CA ASN A 169 0.98 -7.22 6.57
C ASN A 169 1.50 -6.21 5.54
N GLY A 170 2.19 -5.15 5.96
CA GLY A 170 2.72 -4.10 5.08
C GLY A 170 1.63 -3.20 4.49
N PHE A 171 0.48 -3.08 5.15
CA PHE A 171 -0.58 -2.19 4.70
C PHE A 171 -0.27 -0.72 5.02
N VAL A 172 -0.81 0.16 4.21
CA VAL A 172 -0.59 1.60 4.31
C VAL A 172 -1.72 2.24 5.09
N HIS A 173 -1.38 2.95 6.16
CA HIS A 173 -2.35 3.76 6.90
C HIS A 173 -2.67 5.02 6.13
N GLN A 174 -3.96 5.28 5.93
CA GLN A 174 -4.43 6.50 5.30
C GLN A 174 -5.58 7.10 6.10
N ILE A 175 -5.51 8.41 6.34
CA ILE A 175 -6.66 9.16 6.86
C ILE A 175 -7.44 9.79 5.74
N THR A 176 -8.74 9.91 5.95
CA THR A 176 -9.63 10.64 5.06
C THR A 176 -9.67 12.10 5.51
N ASN A 177 -9.18 13.02 4.71
CA ASN A 177 -9.05 14.43 5.06
C ASN A 177 -9.94 15.36 4.22
N ILE A 178 -11.11 14.87 3.84
CA ILE A 178 -12.06 15.61 2.99
C ILE A 178 -12.58 16.87 3.68
N ASP A 179 -12.77 16.79 4.99
CA ASP A 179 -13.30 17.88 5.81
C ASP A 179 -12.18 18.78 6.37
N GLY A 180 -10.99 18.68 5.82
CA GLY A 180 -9.81 19.43 6.22
C GLY A 180 -8.92 18.71 7.25
N GLU A 181 -7.79 19.33 7.60
CA GLU A 181 -6.76 18.72 8.43
C GLU A 181 -7.17 18.46 9.89
N GLN A 182 -8.26 19.08 10.33
CA GLN A 182 -8.70 18.98 11.72
C GLN A 182 -9.78 17.93 11.95
N LYS A 183 -10.33 17.35 10.89
CA LYS A 183 -11.41 16.38 10.97
C LYS A 183 -11.17 15.26 9.98
N ILE A 184 -11.28 14.03 10.46
CA ILE A 184 -11.27 12.84 9.62
C ILE A 184 -12.51 12.01 9.95
N PHE A 185 -12.94 11.15 9.05
CA PHE A 185 -14.03 10.22 9.32
C PHE A 185 -13.57 8.77 9.43
N ALA A 186 -12.40 8.42 8.92
CA ALA A 186 -11.85 7.08 9.03
C ALA A 186 -10.32 7.06 8.92
N ILE A 187 -9.74 6.00 9.50
CA ILE A 187 -8.37 5.58 9.29
C ILE A 187 -8.42 4.25 8.55
N CYS A 188 -7.96 4.24 7.32
CA CYS A 188 -7.94 3.05 6.46
C CYS A 188 -6.61 2.30 6.61
N ASN A 189 -6.67 0.97 6.51
CA ASN A 189 -5.51 0.07 6.47
C ASN A 189 -5.43 -0.56 5.07
N CYS A 190 -4.74 0.11 4.17
CA CYS A 190 -4.88 -0.10 2.74
C CYS A 190 -3.87 -1.08 2.17
N ASN A 191 -4.36 -2.14 1.52
CA ASN A 191 -3.54 -2.96 0.64
C ASN A 191 -3.40 -2.24 -0.72
N VAL A 192 -2.17 -1.96 -1.14
CA VAL A 192 -1.89 -1.21 -2.38
C VAL A 192 -2.37 -1.91 -3.64
N ASN A 193 -2.45 -3.24 -3.61
CA ASN A 193 -2.92 -4.03 -4.77
C ASN A 193 -4.44 -3.99 -4.96
N VAL A 194 -5.17 -3.45 -3.98
CA VAL A 194 -6.64 -3.44 -3.96
C VAL A 194 -7.19 -2.03 -3.81
N CYS A 195 -6.53 -1.18 -3.01
CA CYS A 195 -7.00 0.17 -2.70
C CYS A 195 -7.09 1.04 -3.95
N TYR A 196 -8.25 1.60 -4.21
CA TYR A 196 -8.46 2.46 -5.37
C TYR A 196 -7.61 3.72 -5.34
N ALA A 197 -7.39 4.32 -4.18
CA ALA A 197 -6.56 5.52 -4.05
C ALA A 197 -5.08 5.23 -4.31
N LEU A 198 -4.54 4.13 -3.77
CA LEU A 198 -3.10 3.83 -3.89
C LEU A 198 -2.74 3.24 -5.25
N ARG A 199 -3.61 2.43 -5.84
CA ARG A 199 -3.30 1.70 -7.07
C ARG A 199 -3.39 2.57 -8.34
N THR A 200 -4.06 3.72 -8.29
CA THR A 200 -4.21 4.63 -9.42
C THR A 200 -2.88 5.10 -10.00
N SER A 201 -1.90 5.42 -9.15
CA SER A 201 -0.59 5.86 -9.61
C SER A 201 0.14 4.79 -10.42
N GLN A 202 -0.06 3.52 -10.09
CA GLN A 202 0.53 2.39 -10.82
C GLN A 202 -0.25 2.11 -12.11
N LEU A 203 -1.59 2.18 -12.07
CA LEU A 203 -2.43 1.95 -13.24
C LEU A 203 -2.22 3.00 -14.32
N PHE A 204 -2.14 4.26 -13.94
CA PHE A 204 -2.05 5.38 -14.89
C PHE A 204 -0.64 5.96 -15.05
N ASN A 205 0.34 5.36 -14.35
CA ASN A 205 1.73 5.85 -14.32
C ASN A 205 1.83 7.35 -13.99
N THR A 206 1.10 7.76 -12.96
CA THR A 206 0.99 9.14 -12.50
C THR A 206 1.45 9.27 -11.05
N PRO A 207 1.70 10.47 -10.52
CA PRO A 207 1.91 10.68 -9.10
C PRO A 207 0.74 10.14 -8.26
N ASN A 208 1.03 9.63 -7.07
CA ASN A 208 -0.01 9.15 -6.17
C ASN A 208 -0.88 10.30 -5.67
N MET A 209 -2.20 10.09 -5.59
CA MET A 209 -3.12 11.08 -5.02
C MET A 209 -2.92 11.23 -3.51
N SER A 210 -2.58 10.16 -2.83
CA SER A 210 -2.29 10.18 -1.40
C SER A 210 -0.92 10.78 -1.14
N ARG A 211 -0.85 11.73 -0.23
CA ARG A 211 0.37 12.42 0.17
C ARG A 211 0.86 11.87 1.51
N SER A 212 2.17 11.95 1.73
CA SER A 212 2.79 11.86 3.05
C SER A 212 3.78 13.01 3.22
N SER A 213 3.88 13.56 4.42
CA SER A 213 4.89 14.56 4.79
C SER A 213 6.25 13.93 5.12
N TYR A 214 6.29 12.61 5.23
CA TYR A 214 7.50 11.87 5.57
C TYR A 214 8.12 11.17 4.34
N VAL A 215 9.42 11.01 4.39
CA VAL A 215 10.20 10.26 3.41
C VAL A 215 10.95 9.15 4.14
N ALA A 216 10.66 7.91 3.78
CA ALA A 216 11.38 6.77 4.34
C ALA A 216 12.86 6.79 3.93
N ARG A 217 13.74 6.56 4.90
CA ARG A 217 15.18 6.46 4.70
C ARG A 217 15.69 5.14 5.26
N VAL A 218 16.67 4.59 4.59
CA VAL A 218 17.36 3.38 5.03
C VAL A 218 18.71 3.78 5.62
N GLU A 219 18.98 3.33 6.83
CA GLU A 219 20.30 3.46 7.45
C GLU A 219 21.28 2.55 6.73
N LYS A 220 22.14 3.15 5.92
CA LYS A 220 23.05 2.42 5.03
C LYS A 220 24.03 1.51 5.78
N GLU A 221 24.43 1.92 6.97
CA GLU A 221 25.38 1.18 7.81
C GLU A 221 24.78 -0.14 8.32
N ASN A 222 23.48 -0.14 8.59
CA ASN A 222 22.73 -1.31 9.08
C ASN A 222 22.15 -2.15 7.94
N CYS A 223 22.08 -1.61 6.72
CA CYS A 223 21.47 -2.29 5.58
C CYS A 223 22.45 -3.32 4.97
N VAL A 224 22.03 -4.59 4.99
CA VAL A 224 22.76 -5.69 4.34
C VAL A 224 22.25 -6.02 2.93
N ALA A 225 21.36 -5.18 2.37
CA ALA A 225 20.79 -5.35 1.03
C ALA A 225 20.13 -6.73 0.79
N CYS A 226 19.52 -7.32 1.81
CA CYS A 226 18.87 -8.64 1.69
C CYS A 226 17.59 -8.63 0.84
N GLY A 227 17.05 -7.46 0.52
CA GLY A 227 15.83 -7.29 -0.29
C GLY A 227 14.52 -7.54 0.45
N ARG A 228 14.55 -7.92 1.72
CA ARG A 228 13.33 -8.26 2.47
C ARG A 228 12.33 -7.10 2.54
N CYS A 229 12.79 -5.87 2.77
CA CYS A 229 11.92 -4.68 2.76
C CYS A 229 11.27 -4.43 1.39
N VAL A 230 11.93 -4.81 0.30
CA VAL A 230 11.36 -4.71 -1.06
C VAL A 230 10.25 -5.72 -1.26
N GLU A 231 10.41 -6.94 -0.75
CA GLU A 231 9.40 -8.00 -0.82
C GLU A 231 8.16 -7.70 0.02
N TYR A 232 8.39 -7.13 1.20
CA TYR A 232 7.31 -6.79 2.13
C TYR A 232 6.58 -5.49 1.80
N CYS A 233 7.13 -4.64 0.91
CA CYS A 233 6.49 -3.38 0.56
C CYS A 233 5.46 -3.59 -0.56
N PRO A 234 4.15 -3.64 -0.26
CA PRO A 234 3.13 -3.88 -1.27
C PRO A 234 3.01 -2.71 -2.26
N ALA A 235 3.48 -1.53 -1.88
CA ALA A 235 3.48 -0.33 -2.74
C ALA A 235 4.65 -0.30 -3.74
N GLY A 236 5.62 -1.21 -3.63
CA GLY A 236 6.85 -1.12 -4.43
C GLY A 236 7.63 0.18 -4.20
N ALA A 237 7.41 0.83 -3.04
CA ALA A 237 8.05 2.10 -2.70
C ALA A 237 9.53 1.96 -2.37
N VAL A 238 9.92 0.78 -1.87
CA VAL A 238 11.30 0.45 -1.57
C VAL A 238 11.86 -0.38 -2.72
N LYS A 239 12.99 0.04 -3.24
CA LYS A 239 13.71 -0.67 -4.30
C LYS A 239 15.17 -0.85 -3.90
N LEU A 240 15.76 -1.98 -4.25
CA LEU A 240 17.20 -2.12 -4.13
C LEU A 240 17.85 -1.13 -5.08
N GLY A 241 18.63 -0.20 -4.53
CA GLY A 241 19.39 0.76 -5.32
C GLY A 241 20.40 0.01 -6.17
N GLN A 242 20.36 0.21 -7.48
CA GLN A 242 21.34 -0.36 -8.39
C GLN A 242 22.38 0.69 -8.73
N LYS A 243 23.56 0.59 -8.12
CA LYS A 243 24.79 1.10 -8.72
C LYS A 243 25.44 -0.08 -9.42
N LEU A 244 25.20 -0.20 -10.69
CA LEU A 244 25.95 -1.15 -11.50
C LEU A 244 27.30 -0.54 -11.80
N CYS A 245 28.35 -1.19 -11.35
CA CYS A 245 29.73 -0.87 -11.68
C CYS A 245 30.29 -1.97 -12.59
N LYS A 246 31.03 -1.60 -13.62
CA LYS A 246 31.82 -2.55 -14.40
C LYS A 246 32.95 -3.15 -13.53
N ALA A 247 33.61 -4.19 -14.02
CA ALA A 247 34.74 -4.83 -13.33
C ALA A 247 35.89 -3.85 -13.06
N ASP A 248 36.06 -2.80 -13.83
CA ASP A 248 37.03 -1.74 -13.65
C ASP A 248 36.62 -0.68 -12.58
N GLY A 249 35.46 -0.87 -11.93
CA GLY A 249 34.91 0.05 -10.94
C GLY A 249 34.17 1.26 -11.51
N SER A 250 34.09 1.43 -12.81
CA SER A 250 33.35 2.52 -13.43
C SER A 250 31.84 2.34 -13.29
N GLU A 251 31.12 3.42 -12.99
CA GLU A 251 29.66 3.41 -12.81
C GLU A 251 28.94 3.39 -14.16
N VAL A 252 27.98 2.48 -14.32
CA VAL A 252 27.08 2.46 -15.49
C VAL A 252 25.94 3.45 -15.26
N LYS A 253 25.85 4.45 -16.12
CA LYS A 253 24.76 5.43 -16.09
C LYS A 253 23.64 5.01 -17.01
N TYR A 254 22.45 4.85 -16.45
CA TYR A 254 21.23 4.61 -17.22
C TYR A 254 20.46 5.92 -17.44
N PRO A 255 19.89 6.13 -18.62
CA PRO A 255 18.98 7.25 -18.81
C PRO A 255 17.75 7.06 -17.89
N LYS A 256 17.40 8.10 -17.17
CA LYS A 256 16.16 8.11 -16.38
C LYS A 256 14.98 8.33 -17.32
N SER A 257 13.98 7.45 -17.25
CA SER A 257 12.71 7.71 -17.92
C SER A 257 11.98 8.87 -17.23
N SER A 258 11.35 9.72 -18.03
CA SER A 258 10.47 10.76 -17.49
C SER A 258 9.16 10.15 -17.00
N MET A 259 8.65 10.64 -15.89
CA MET A 259 7.32 10.35 -15.36
C MET A 259 6.45 11.60 -15.49
N PRO A 260 5.16 11.49 -15.75
CA PRO A 260 4.40 10.28 -16.07
C PRO A 260 4.64 9.77 -17.50
N SER A 261 4.54 8.46 -17.71
CA SER A 261 4.66 7.85 -19.04
C SER A 261 3.26 7.67 -19.65
N LEU A 262 2.84 8.58 -20.46
CA LEU A 262 1.55 8.52 -21.16
C LEU A 262 1.46 7.39 -22.19
N GLU A 263 2.60 6.94 -22.69
CA GLU A 263 2.66 5.81 -23.65
C GLU A 263 2.22 4.50 -23.02
N LYS A 264 2.44 4.33 -21.73
CA LYS A 264 2.14 3.07 -21.04
C LYS A 264 0.67 2.97 -20.60
N TRP A 265 0.09 4.08 -20.15
CA TRP A 265 -1.19 4.12 -19.46
C TRP A 265 -2.12 5.22 -19.97
N GLY A 266 -2.20 5.45 -21.28
CA GLY A 266 -3.18 6.36 -21.85
C GLY A 266 -4.61 5.80 -21.77
N PRO A 267 -5.64 6.68 -21.92
CA PRO A 267 -7.05 6.27 -21.89
C PRO A 267 -7.40 5.14 -22.84
N GLU A 268 -6.70 5.07 -23.96
CA GLU A 268 -6.89 4.05 -25.01
C GLU A 268 -6.38 2.66 -24.59
N LYS A 269 -5.59 2.58 -23.52
CA LYS A 269 -5.03 1.31 -23.01
C LYS A 269 -5.75 0.80 -21.78
N TRP A 270 -6.67 1.60 -21.25
CA TRP A 270 -7.46 1.20 -20.10
C TRP A 270 -8.70 0.46 -20.53
N ASP A 271 -8.95 -0.69 -19.98
CA ASP A 271 -10.18 -1.44 -20.16
C ASP A 271 -10.75 -1.90 -18.83
N ILE A 272 -11.96 -2.47 -18.86
CA ILE A 272 -12.65 -2.90 -17.66
C ILE A 272 -11.96 -4.09 -17.00
N ASP A 273 -11.34 -4.94 -17.80
CA ASP A 273 -10.62 -6.12 -17.33
C ASP A 273 -9.12 -5.82 -17.14
N TYR A 274 -8.82 -4.56 -16.75
CA TYR A 274 -7.46 -4.06 -16.58
C TYR A 274 -6.58 -4.93 -15.67
N ARG A 275 -7.19 -5.73 -14.78
CA ARG A 275 -6.45 -6.65 -13.93
C ARG A 275 -5.79 -7.75 -14.73
N ASP A 276 -6.41 -8.20 -15.82
CA ASP A 276 -5.83 -9.22 -16.68
C ASP A 276 -4.84 -8.59 -17.66
N ASN A 277 -5.19 -7.44 -18.23
CA ASN A 277 -4.38 -6.76 -19.24
C ASN A 277 -3.33 -5.81 -18.66
N ASN A 278 -3.64 -5.16 -17.51
CA ASN A 278 -2.79 -4.19 -16.82
C ASN A 278 -2.48 -4.64 -15.40
N ARG A 279 -2.41 -5.93 -15.17
CA ARG A 279 -2.22 -6.53 -13.86
C ARG A 279 -0.95 -6.00 -13.21
N ILE A 280 -1.12 -5.46 -12.01
CA ILE A 280 0.00 -5.18 -11.12
C ILE A 280 0.47 -6.53 -10.61
N ASN A 281 1.63 -6.97 -11.08
CA ASN A 281 2.20 -8.21 -10.60
C ASN A 281 2.77 -7.97 -9.18
N CYS A 282 2.00 -8.37 -8.19
CA CYS A 282 2.42 -8.26 -6.79
C CYS A 282 3.60 -9.18 -6.43
N TYR A 283 3.96 -10.10 -7.31
CA TYR A 283 5.14 -10.96 -7.16
C TYR A 283 6.40 -10.37 -7.81
N GLU A 284 6.26 -9.38 -8.69
CA GLU A 284 7.40 -8.60 -9.19
C GLU A 284 7.74 -7.50 -8.20
N THR A 285 8.42 -7.87 -7.15
CA THR A 285 8.70 -7.00 -6.01
C THR A 285 9.80 -5.98 -6.26
N GLY A 286 10.36 -5.92 -7.47
CA GLY A 286 11.52 -5.08 -7.76
C GLY A 286 12.79 -5.56 -7.06
N THR A 287 12.84 -6.82 -6.64
CA THR A 287 14.05 -7.47 -6.14
C THR A 287 15.01 -7.77 -7.29
N ALA A 288 16.24 -8.09 -6.94
CA ALA A 288 17.23 -8.46 -7.95
C ALA A 288 16.79 -9.69 -8.75
N PRO A 289 17.02 -9.74 -10.09
CA PRO A 289 16.67 -10.88 -10.91
C PRO A 289 17.25 -12.21 -10.43
N CYS A 290 18.43 -12.19 -9.85
CA CYS A 290 19.05 -13.36 -9.25
C CYS A 290 18.22 -13.98 -8.12
N LYS A 291 17.57 -13.17 -7.29
CA LYS A 291 16.67 -13.65 -6.24
C LYS A 291 15.39 -14.22 -6.83
N THR A 292 14.80 -13.52 -7.79
CA THR A 292 13.56 -13.94 -8.46
C THR A 292 13.75 -15.25 -9.24
N ALA A 293 14.90 -15.42 -9.89
CA ALA A 293 15.25 -16.64 -10.63
C ALA A 293 15.57 -17.84 -9.75
N CYS A 294 15.92 -17.60 -8.48
CA CYS A 294 16.20 -18.67 -7.53
C CYS A 294 14.89 -19.34 -7.07
N PRO A 295 14.70 -20.67 -7.24
CA PRO A 295 13.50 -21.35 -6.77
C PRO A 295 13.27 -21.25 -5.25
N ALA A 296 14.35 -21.11 -4.48
CA ALA A 296 14.28 -20.92 -3.03
C ALA A 296 14.24 -19.45 -2.62
N HIS A 297 14.22 -18.51 -3.56
CA HIS A 297 14.20 -17.07 -3.31
C HIS A 297 15.25 -16.58 -2.32
N ILE A 298 16.46 -17.18 -2.35
CA ILE A 298 17.56 -16.83 -1.44
C ILE A 298 17.93 -15.36 -1.62
N ALA A 299 18.21 -14.69 -0.51
CA ALA A 299 18.64 -13.28 -0.49
C ALA A 299 20.09 -13.12 -0.99
N VAL A 300 20.31 -13.37 -2.29
CA VAL A 300 21.63 -13.42 -2.94
C VAL A 300 22.47 -12.18 -2.63
N GLN A 301 21.94 -11.00 -2.85
CA GLN A 301 22.67 -9.75 -2.60
C GLN A 301 23.03 -9.57 -1.12
N GLY A 302 22.15 -10.05 -0.22
CA GLY A 302 22.38 -9.96 1.22
C GLY A 302 23.56 -10.79 1.67
N TYR A 303 23.62 -12.08 1.31
CA TYR A 303 24.72 -12.91 1.75
C TYR A 303 26.04 -12.57 1.08
N LEU A 304 26.03 -12.16 -0.19
CA LEU A 304 27.22 -11.66 -0.86
C LEU A 304 27.80 -10.42 -0.17
N ARG A 305 26.93 -9.50 0.25
CA ARG A 305 27.37 -8.31 0.99
C ARG A 305 27.95 -8.66 2.36
N LEU A 306 27.33 -9.59 3.08
CA LEU A 306 27.84 -10.07 4.37
C LEU A 306 29.19 -10.79 4.19
N ALA A 307 29.31 -11.63 3.18
CA ALA A 307 30.56 -12.29 2.84
C ALA A 307 31.70 -11.29 2.50
N ALA A 308 31.36 -10.25 1.70
CA ALA A 308 32.30 -9.18 1.39
C ALA A 308 32.76 -8.38 2.60
N GLN A 309 31.98 -8.38 3.69
CA GLN A 309 32.37 -7.79 4.99
C GLN A 309 33.09 -8.78 5.91
N GLY A 310 33.37 -10.00 5.46
CA GLY A 310 33.96 -11.05 6.27
C GLY A 310 32.99 -11.73 7.27
N LYS A 311 31.70 -11.42 7.20
CA LYS A 311 30.65 -11.94 8.08
C LYS A 311 30.10 -13.27 7.55
N TYR A 312 30.93 -14.26 7.40
CA TYR A 312 30.57 -15.54 6.75
C TYR A 312 29.50 -16.33 7.52
N LYS A 313 29.50 -16.24 8.84
CA LYS A 313 28.51 -16.93 9.67
C LYS A 313 27.11 -16.35 9.44
N GLU A 314 27.00 -15.04 9.49
CA GLU A 314 25.75 -14.32 9.24
C GLU A 314 25.27 -14.50 7.79
N ALA A 315 26.20 -14.57 6.82
CA ALA A 315 25.88 -14.89 5.44
C ALA A 315 25.25 -16.28 5.31
N LEU A 316 25.84 -17.28 5.97
CA LEU A 316 25.32 -18.65 5.99
C LEU A 316 23.97 -18.74 6.71
N GLU A 317 23.80 -18.03 7.81
CA GLU A 317 22.53 -17.95 8.53
C GLU A 317 21.43 -17.32 7.65
N LEU A 318 21.76 -16.29 6.87
CA LEU A 318 20.84 -15.68 5.92
C LEU A 318 20.42 -16.66 4.82
N ILE A 319 21.35 -17.41 4.25
CA ILE A 319 21.05 -18.46 3.25
C ILE A 319 20.13 -19.52 3.84
N LYS A 320 20.41 -19.97 5.06
CA LYS A 320 19.67 -21.06 5.72
C LYS A 320 18.22 -20.70 6.08
N ARG A 321 17.86 -19.44 6.07
CA ARG A 321 16.46 -19.02 6.26
C ARG A 321 15.53 -19.57 5.17
N GLU A 322 16.03 -19.61 3.93
CA GLU A 322 15.26 -20.04 2.76
C GLU A 322 15.72 -21.38 2.20
N ASN A 323 16.97 -21.79 2.46
CA ASN A 323 17.56 -23.03 2.00
C ASN A 323 18.28 -23.75 3.16
N PRO A 324 17.66 -24.80 3.75
CA PRO A 324 18.26 -25.50 4.89
C PRO A 324 19.49 -26.34 4.52
N PHE A 325 19.70 -26.63 3.24
CA PHE A 325 20.78 -27.51 2.75
C PHE A 325 21.69 -26.81 1.70
N PRO A 326 22.30 -25.65 2.02
CA PRO A 326 23.01 -24.86 1.02
C PRO A 326 24.18 -25.61 0.38
N ALA A 327 24.91 -26.40 1.13
CA ALA A 327 26.05 -27.16 0.62
C ALA A 327 25.66 -28.26 -0.39
N VAL A 328 24.48 -28.84 -0.25
CA VAL A 328 23.96 -29.84 -1.22
C VAL A 328 23.42 -29.12 -2.43
N CYS A 329 22.58 -28.10 -2.22
CA CYS A 329 21.97 -27.36 -3.29
C CYS A 329 23.00 -26.68 -4.19
N GLY A 330 24.05 -26.08 -3.65
CA GLY A 330 25.13 -25.47 -4.43
C GLY A 330 25.88 -26.46 -5.33
N ARG A 331 25.92 -27.76 -4.95
CA ARG A 331 26.56 -28.80 -5.76
C ARG A 331 25.74 -29.24 -6.99
N ILE A 332 24.43 -29.09 -6.94
CA ILE A 332 23.50 -29.57 -7.99
C ILE A 332 22.74 -28.43 -8.67
N CYS A 333 22.99 -27.19 -8.25
CA CYS A 333 22.31 -26.02 -8.75
C CYS A 333 22.60 -25.80 -10.25
N ASN A 334 21.55 -25.46 -11.02
CA ASN A 334 21.69 -25.09 -12.41
C ASN A 334 21.96 -23.60 -12.63
N ARG A 335 22.24 -22.85 -11.57
CA ARG A 335 22.71 -21.45 -11.57
C ARG A 335 21.80 -20.44 -12.27
N ARG A 336 20.50 -20.65 -12.24
CA ARG A 336 19.52 -19.71 -12.86
C ARG A 336 19.69 -18.26 -12.38
N CYS A 337 20.19 -18.07 -11.18
CA CYS A 337 20.47 -16.73 -10.64
C CYS A 337 21.60 -16.02 -11.38
N GLU A 338 22.62 -16.76 -11.83
CA GLU A 338 23.73 -16.25 -12.64
C GLU A 338 23.27 -15.96 -14.07
N ASP A 339 22.46 -16.83 -14.66
CA ASP A 339 21.87 -16.62 -15.99
C ASP A 339 20.98 -15.37 -16.02
N ALA A 340 20.25 -15.10 -14.94
CA ALA A 340 19.39 -13.93 -14.81
C ALA A 340 20.12 -12.67 -14.32
N CYS A 341 21.42 -12.74 -14.06
CA CYS A 341 22.18 -11.63 -13.54
C CYS A 341 22.31 -10.50 -14.55
N THR A 342 21.74 -9.32 -14.22
CA THR A 342 21.80 -8.14 -15.09
C THR A 342 23.22 -7.66 -15.38
N ARG A 343 24.19 -7.99 -14.51
CA ARG A 343 25.60 -7.68 -14.77
C ARG A 343 26.13 -8.42 -16.00
N GLY A 344 25.60 -9.62 -16.29
CA GLY A 344 25.95 -10.38 -17.48
C GLY A 344 25.71 -9.66 -18.79
N THR A 345 24.84 -8.63 -18.82
CA THR A 345 24.61 -7.77 -19.97
C THR A 345 25.64 -6.65 -20.13
N ILE A 346 26.53 -6.47 -19.16
CA ILE A 346 27.51 -5.38 -19.09
C ILE A 346 28.93 -5.92 -19.26
N ASP A 347 29.30 -6.89 -18.44
CA ASP A 347 30.61 -7.56 -18.49
C ASP A 347 30.48 -9.07 -18.27
N GLN A 348 30.22 -9.53 -17.07
CA GLN A 348 29.97 -10.95 -16.75
C GLN A 348 29.05 -11.07 -15.53
N ALA A 349 28.31 -12.17 -15.45
CA ALA A 349 27.50 -12.47 -14.29
C ALA A 349 28.34 -12.56 -13.03
N VAL A 350 27.74 -12.22 -11.88
CA VAL A 350 28.36 -12.43 -10.58
C VAL A 350 28.41 -13.94 -10.33
N ALA A 351 29.54 -14.48 -9.92
CA ALA A 351 29.69 -15.88 -9.47
C ALA A 351 28.95 -16.03 -8.11
N ILE A 352 27.70 -16.43 -8.20
CA ILE A 352 26.78 -16.43 -7.04
C ILE A 352 26.88 -17.74 -6.28
N ASP A 353 27.12 -18.82 -7.03
CA ASP A 353 27.12 -20.19 -6.51
C ASP A 353 28.52 -20.61 -5.99
N GLU A 354 29.55 -19.89 -6.36
CA GLU A 354 30.93 -20.10 -5.92
C GLU A 354 31.20 -19.52 -4.54
#